data_04c393c0dfc26ca4d688f38d966f4399
#
_entry.id   04c393c0dfc26ca4d688f38d966f4399
#
_cell.length_a   1.000
_cell.length_b   1.000
_cell.length_c   1.000
_cell.angle_alpha   90.00
_cell.angle_beta   90.00
_cell.angle_gamma   90.00
#
_symmetry.space_group_name_H-M   'P 1'
#
loop_
_entity.id
_entity.type
_entity.pdbx_description
1 polymer ?
#
loop_
_entity_poly.entity_id
_entity_poly.type
_entity_poly.pdbx_seq_one_letter_code
_entity_poly.pdbx_strand_id
1 'polypeptide(L)'
;MQEAVKILSFFVPRGTEVVSLRGRNPEENAVFTTQQDPLDTEIPLVVLVNNGSASAAEIVAGALQDMDRAVLVGRRTFGKGLVQSTRPLGYNAYLKVTTAKYYLPSGRCIQAIDYASRAEDGTLSHIPDSLITEFRTAAGRRVYDGGGVMPDVRVPAEYVSRFAYVVYGKGYIHDFVDGFMRRNRDREIVPGSFALSDADYADFTAFMQDKDVEWESDTKRLLARLKESAE
;
A
#
# COMPACT_ATOMS: atom_id res chain seq x y z
N MET A 1 -4.03 4.80 14.40
CA MET A 1 -5.45 4.46 14.70
C MET A 1 -6.31 5.70 14.80
N GLN A 2 -6.07 6.60 15.74
CA GLN A 2 -6.89 7.80 15.95
C GLN A 2 -7.07 8.67 14.69
N GLU A 3 -6.02 8.90 13.92
CA GLU A 3 -6.11 9.69 12.68
C GLU A 3 -6.97 8.99 11.60
N ALA A 4 -6.94 7.67 11.52
CA ALA A 4 -7.84 6.92 10.63
C ALA A 4 -9.31 7.14 11.01
N VAL A 5 -9.63 7.09 12.33
CA VAL A 5 -10.97 7.36 12.83
C VAL A 5 -11.43 8.80 12.53
N LYS A 6 -10.53 9.79 12.68
CA LYS A 6 -10.83 11.18 12.33
C LYS A 6 -11.14 11.35 10.83
N ILE A 7 -10.33 10.73 9.96
CA ILE A 7 -10.58 10.77 8.50
C ILE A 7 -11.94 10.14 8.18
N LEU A 8 -12.24 8.99 8.76
CA LEU A 8 -13.54 8.34 8.58
C LEU A 8 -14.71 9.20 9.09
N SER A 9 -14.51 9.95 10.18
CA SER A 9 -15.53 10.86 10.73
C SER A 9 -15.94 11.97 9.76
N PHE A 10 -15.14 12.30 8.75
CA PHE A 10 -15.56 13.28 7.73
C PHE A 10 -16.65 12.76 6.81
N PHE A 11 -16.76 11.44 6.62
CA PHE A 11 -17.59 10.83 5.58
C PHE A 11 -18.63 9.84 6.10
N VAL A 12 -18.59 9.55 7.40
CA VAL A 12 -19.44 8.53 8.03
C VAL A 12 -20.15 9.14 9.25
N PRO A 13 -21.42 8.84 9.51
CA PRO A 13 -22.16 9.38 10.64
C PRO A 13 -21.45 9.18 11.97
N ARG A 14 -21.60 10.14 12.88
CA ARG A 14 -21.04 10.06 14.24
C ARG A 14 -21.56 8.84 14.98
N GLY A 15 -20.67 8.18 15.75
CA GLY A 15 -21.01 7.00 16.53
C GLY A 15 -20.94 5.69 15.75
N THR A 16 -20.59 5.72 14.45
CA THR A 16 -20.46 4.51 13.63
C THR A 16 -19.18 3.76 14.01
N GLU A 17 -19.28 2.46 14.28
CA GLU A 17 -18.12 1.59 14.46
C GLU A 17 -17.34 1.48 13.15
N VAL A 18 -16.04 1.77 13.20
CA VAL A 18 -15.16 1.75 12.02
C VAL A 18 -14.04 0.73 12.12
N VAL A 19 -13.67 0.31 13.31
CA VAL A 19 -12.68 -0.74 13.56
C VAL A 19 -12.79 -1.26 14.99
N SER A 20 -12.62 -2.56 15.19
CA SER A 20 -12.49 -3.16 16.52
C SER A 20 -11.16 -3.87 16.68
N LEU A 21 -10.63 -3.88 17.90
CA LEU A 21 -9.45 -4.63 18.32
C LEU A 21 -9.90 -5.84 19.11
N ARG A 22 -9.28 -7.00 18.82
CA ARG A 22 -9.50 -8.22 19.59
C ARG A 22 -8.14 -8.84 19.91
N GLY A 23 -7.81 -8.88 21.17
CA GLY A 23 -6.59 -9.45 21.73
C GLY A 23 -6.86 -10.79 22.43
N ARG A 24 -5.78 -11.50 22.73
CA ARG A 24 -5.86 -12.68 23.61
C ARG A 24 -6.25 -12.28 25.04
N ASN A 25 -5.74 -11.13 25.51
CA ASN A 25 -6.18 -10.52 26.76
C ASN A 25 -7.40 -9.63 26.47
N PRO A 26 -8.56 -9.83 27.13
CA PRO A 26 -9.74 -8.98 26.95
C PRO A 26 -9.49 -7.49 27.19
N GLU A 27 -8.52 -7.10 28.00
CA GLU A 27 -8.12 -5.70 28.22
C GLU A 27 -7.57 -5.01 26.95
N GLU A 28 -7.10 -5.78 25.97
CA GLU A 28 -6.63 -5.27 24.69
C GLU A 28 -7.79 -5.09 23.67
N ASN A 29 -9.01 -5.48 24.04
CA ASN A 29 -10.19 -5.31 23.20
C ASN A 29 -10.64 -3.85 23.24
N ALA A 30 -10.94 -3.31 22.07
CA ALA A 30 -11.45 -1.95 21.94
C ALA A 30 -12.30 -1.82 20.70
N VAL A 31 -13.30 -0.95 20.76
CA VAL A 31 -14.11 -0.55 19.61
C VAL A 31 -13.89 0.94 19.37
N PHE A 32 -13.62 1.29 18.12
CA PHE A 32 -13.42 2.66 17.70
C PHE A 32 -14.59 3.10 16.85
N THR A 33 -15.22 4.20 17.26
CA THR A 33 -16.33 4.82 16.57
C THR A 33 -15.96 6.22 16.12
N THR A 34 -16.62 6.70 15.08
CA THR A 34 -16.51 8.09 14.62
C THR A 34 -16.95 9.06 15.73
N GLN A 35 -16.18 10.15 15.93
CA GLN A 35 -16.34 11.04 17.09
C GLN A 35 -16.97 12.39 16.75
N GLN A 36 -16.98 12.76 15.48
CA GLN A 36 -17.42 14.06 14.99
C GLN A 36 -18.59 13.89 14.02
N ASP A 37 -19.41 14.94 13.89
CA ASP A 37 -20.40 14.99 12.85
C ASP A 37 -19.70 15.05 11.48
N PRO A 38 -20.20 14.32 10.48
CA PRO A 38 -19.56 14.25 9.18
C PRO A 38 -19.59 15.59 8.45
N LEU A 39 -18.57 15.83 7.63
CA LEU A 39 -18.56 16.96 6.72
C LEU A 39 -19.52 16.73 5.55
N ASP A 40 -19.52 15.50 5.02
CA ASP A 40 -20.37 15.12 3.91
C ASP A 40 -20.52 13.58 3.87
N THR A 41 -21.75 13.11 3.94
CA THR A 41 -22.08 11.69 3.84
C THR A 41 -22.50 11.24 2.45
N GLU A 42 -22.68 12.15 1.49
CA GLU A 42 -23.28 11.89 0.19
C GLU A 42 -22.28 12.02 -0.97
N ILE A 43 -21.25 12.87 -0.85
CA ILE A 43 -20.26 13.05 -1.90
C ILE A 43 -19.70 11.70 -2.37
N PRO A 44 -19.68 11.41 -3.68
CA PRO A 44 -19.09 10.18 -4.19
C PRO A 44 -17.61 10.08 -3.82
N LEU A 45 -17.19 8.96 -3.20
CA LEU A 45 -15.82 8.73 -2.79
C LEU A 45 -15.17 7.64 -3.62
N VAL A 46 -13.96 7.92 -4.11
CA VAL A 46 -13.06 6.95 -4.69
C VAL A 46 -11.76 6.93 -3.89
N VAL A 47 -11.36 5.75 -3.43
CA VAL A 47 -10.13 5.56 -2.67
C VAL A 47 -9.12 4.79 -3.51
N LEU A 48 -7.97 5.42 -3.77
CA LEU A 48 -6.89 4.78 -4.51
C LEU A 48 -6.03 3.95 -3.55
N VAL A 49 -5.82 2.69 -3.87
CA VAL A 49 -5.07 1.75 -3.04
C VAL A 49 -4.06 0.95 -3.85
N ASN A 50 -2.95 0.57 -3.21
CA ASN A 50 -1.97 -0.35 -3.79
C ASN A 50 -1.27 -1.16 -2.70
N ASN A 51 -0.28 -1.98 -3.08
CA ASN A 51 0.49 -2.81 -2.16
C ASN A 51 1.33 -2.03 -1.13
N GLY A 52 1.49 -0.72 -1.28
CA GLY A 52 2.08 0.18 -0.28
C GLY A 52 1.06 0.70 0.75
N SER A 53 -0.23 0.57 0.46
CA SER A 53 -1.29 0.94 1.42
C SER A 53 -1.32 -0.06 2.56
N ALA A 54 -1.00 0.37 3.79
CA ALA A 54 -0.85 -0.53 4.93
C ALA A 54 -1.43 0.04 6.22
N SER A 55 -1.81 -0.84 7.16
CA SER A 55 -2.17 -0.50 8.54
C SER A 55 -3.34 0.51 8.62
N ALA A 56 -3.12 1.72 9.15
CA ALA A 56 -4.16 2.75 9.28
C ALA A 56 -4.80 3.14 7.94
N ALA A 57 -4.05 3.13 6.84
CA ALA A 57 -4.60 3.37 5.51
C ALA A 57 -5.56 2.24 5.08
N GLU A 58 -5.27 1.00 5.48
CA GLU A 58 -6.17 -0.14 5.22
C GLU A 58 -7.44 -0.07 6.06
N ILE A 59 -7.36 0.49 7.28
CA ILE A 59 -8.54 0.73 8.10
C ILE A 59 -9.45 1.74 7.41
N VAL A 60 -8.90 2.86 6.92
CA VAL A 60 -9.70 3.87 6.20
C VAL A 60 -10.34 3.26 4.95
N ALA A 61 -9.55 2.66 4.08
CA ALA A 61 -10.03 2.08 2.84
C ALA A 61 -11.04 0.96 3.09
N GLY A 62 -10.69 0.01 3.95
CA GLY A 62 -11.52 -1.15 4.22
C GLY A 62 -12.81 -0.83 4.95
N ALA A 63 -12.80 0.11 5.90
CA ALA A 63 -14.02 0.55 6.57
C ALA A 63 -14.99 1.25 5.60
N LEU A 64 -14.48 2.14 4.74
CA LEU A 64 -15.31 2.79 3.71
C LEU A 64 -15.88 1.78 2.71
N GLN A 65 -15.09 0.73 2.36
CA GLN A 65 -15.57 -0.36 1.50
C GLN A 65 -16.65 -1.18 2.19
N ASP A 66 -16.42 -1.59 3.44
CA ASP A 66 -17.36 -2.44 4.19
C ASP A 66 -18.70 -1.75 4.47
N MET A 67 -18.68 -0.44 4.61
CA MET A 67 -19.88 0.40 4.76
C MET A 67 -20.53 0.81 3.43
N ASP A 68 -19.98 0.37 2.29
CA ASP A 68 -20.40 0.79 0.94
C ASP A 68 -20.35 2.32 0.74
N ARG A 69 -19.48 3.00 1.47
CA ARG A 69 -19.35 4.46 1.41
C ARG A 69 -18.42 4.94 0.31
N ALA A 70 -17.48 4.08 -0.13
CA ALA A 70 -16.54 4.40 -1.19
C ALA A 70 -16.34 3.23 -2.15
N VAL A 71 -15.88 3.54 -3.36
CA VAL A 71 -15.35 2.59 -4.32
C VAL A 71 -13.82 2.59 -4.23
N LEU A 72 -13.22 1.42 -4.03
CA LEU A 72 -11.78 1.25 -4.00
C LEU A 72 -11.25 0.92 -5.40
N VAL A 73 -10.25 1.67 -5.85
CA VAL A 73 -9.63 1.51 -7.16
C VAL A 73 -8.13 1.27 -7.00
N GLY A 74 -7.58 0.31 -7.72
CA GLY A 74 -6.14 0.05 -7.73
C GLY A 74 -5.76 -1.40 -7.55
N ARG A 75 -4.90 -1.70 -6.58
CA ARG A 75 -4.38 -3.05 -6.31
C ARG A 75 -4.58 -3.44 -4.86
N ARG A 76 -4.54 -4.76 -4.60
CA ARG A 76 -4.58 -5.32 -3.24
C ARG A 76 -3.59 -4.58 -2.33
N THR A 77 -4.03 -4.25 -1.11
CA THR A 77 -3.22 -3.59 -0.09
C THR A 77 -2.25 -4.56 0.58
N PHE A 78 -1.41 -4.06 1.48
CA PHE A 78 -0.34 -4.81 2.12
C PHE A 78 -0.85 -5.97 3.00
N GLY A 79 -1.92 -5.75 3.75
CA GLY A 79 -2.44 -6.75 4.69
C GLY A 79 -1.77 -6.73 6.06
N LYS A 80 -1.63 -5.54 6.67
CA LYS A 80 -1.09 -5.37 8.02
C LYS A 80 -2.23 -5.18 9.03
N GLY A 81 -2.70 -6.29 9.60
CA GLY A 81 -3.85 -6.36 10.52
C GLY A 81 -3.49 -6.61 12.00
N LEU A 82 -2.21 -6.51 12.38
CA LEU A 82 -1.75 -6.75 13.73
C LEU A 82 -1.49 -5.45 14.49
N VAL A 83 -1.89 -5.42 15.75
CA VAL A 83 -1.57 -4.37 16.71
C VAL A 83 -0.36 -4.80 17.54
N GLN A 84 0.65 -3.94 17.61
CA GLN A 84 1.87 -4.19 18.35
C GLN A 84 2.04 -3.14 19.44
N SER A 85 2.33 -3.60 20.65
CA SER A 85 2.66 -2.77 21.80
C SER A 85 4.14 -2.88 22.13
N THR A 86 4.74 -1.76 22.53
CA THR A 86 6.13 -1.71 22.99
C THR A 86 6.14 -1.68 24.51
N ARG A 87 6.87 -2.60 25.13
CA ARG A 87 7.01 -2.73 26.59
C ARG A 87 8.46 -2.50 26.97
N PRO A 88 8.78 -1.61 27.93
CA PRO A 88 10.13 -1.43 28.41
C PRO A 88 10.56 -2.64 29.25
N LEU A 89 11.79 -3.11 29.05
CA LEU A 89 12.41 -4.22 29.79
C LEU A 89 13.49 -3.76 30.78
N GLY A 90 13.77 -2.46 30.88
CA GLY A 90 14.90 -1.91 31.60
C GLY A 90 16.16 -1.80 30.73
N TYR A 91 17.21 -1.14 31.22
CA TYR A 91 18.50 -0.94 30.54
C TYR A 91 18.36 -0.42 29.08
N ASN A 92 17.40 0.49 28.83
CA ASN A 92 17.06 1.00 27.49
C ASN A 92 16.62 -0.07 26.46
N ALA A 93 16.27 -1.29 26.94
CA ALA A 93 15.74 -2.33 26.09
C ALA A 93 14.22 -2.28 26.03
N TYR A 94 13.66 -2.62 24.87
CA TYR A 94 12.22 -2.65 24.63
C TYR A 94 11.83 -3.95 23.94
N LEU A 95 10.72 -4.51 24.39
CA LEU A 95 10.05 -5.63 23.72
C LEU A 95 8.88 -5.12 22.90
N LYS A 96 8.89 -5.43 21.61
CA LYS A 96 7.75 -5.21 20.73
C LYS A 96 6.99 -6.52 20.55
N VAL A 97 5.75 -6.54 21.02
CA VAL A 97 4.91 -7.74 21.03
C VAL A 97 3.58 -7.47 20.35
N THR A 98 3.08 -8.46 19.59
CA THR A 98 1.73 -8.42 19.05
C THR A 98 0.72 -8.71 20.14
N THR A 99 -0.22 -7.79 20.38
CA THR A 99 -1.21 -7.86 21.45
C THR A 99 -2.62 -8.10 20.95
N ALA A 100 -2.96 -7.64 19.73
CA ALA A 100 -4.29 -7.77 19.18
C ALA A 100 -4.26 -7.85 17.63
N LYS A 101 -5.40 -8.24 17.07
CA LYS A 101 -5.74 -8.05 15.66
C LYS A 101 -6.81 -6.98 15.56
N TYR A 102 -6.86 -6.26 14.43
CA TYR A 102 -7.99 -5.38 14.17
C TYR A 102 -8.90 -5.93 13.07
N TYR A 103 -10.17 -5.62 13.25
CA TYR A 103 -11.27 -6.11 12.43
C TYR A 103 -12.03 -4.91 11.88
N LEU A 104 -12.35 -4.97 10.61
CA LEU A 104 -13.14 -3.98 9.89
C LEU A 104 -14.65 -4.13 10.21
N PRO A 105 -15.50 -3.18 9.80
CA PRO A 105 -16.94 -3.23 10.11
C PRO A 105 -17.66 -4.51 9.67
N SER A 106 -17.25 -5.15 8.58
CA SER A 106 -17.77 -6.46 8.16
C SER A 106 -17.40 -7.61 9.09
N GLY A 107 -16.48 -7.40 10.03
CA GLY A 107 -15.92 -8.42 10.91
C GLY A 107 -14.67 -9.12 10.37
N ARG A 108 -14.21 -8.80 9.16
CA ARG A 108 -13.01 -9.40 8.56
C ARG A 108 -11.72 -8.83 9.16
N CYS A 109 -10.71 -9.71 9.28
CA CYS A 109 -9.34 -9.33 9.61
C CYS A 109 -8.49 -9.34 8.34
N ILE A 110 -7.85 -8.21 8.02
CA ILE A 110 -7.08 -8.05 6.78
C ILE A 110 -5.65 -8.58 6.85
N GLN A 111 -5.23 -9.18 7.98
CA GLN A 111 -3.87 -9.71 8.12
C GLN A 111 -3.55 -10.73 7.02
N ALA A 112 -2.51 -10.45 6.22
CA ALA A 112 -2.12 -11.28 5.09
C ALA A 112 -0.94 -12.21 5.41
N ILE A 113 -0.04 -11.80 6.31
CA ILE A 113 1.18 -12.54 6.63
C ILE A 113 0.94 -13.45 7.83
N ASP A 114 1.25 -14.74 7.67
CA ASP A 114 1.25 -15.68 8.78
C ASP A 114 2.63 -15.66 9.47
N TYR A 115 2.67 -15.06 10.66
CA TYR A 115 3.88 -15.02 11.48
C TYR A 115 4.09 -16.29 12.33
N ALA A 116 3.10 -17.16 12.39
CA ALA A 116 3.20 -18.43 13.13
C ALA A 116 3.94 -19.50 12.31
N SER A 117 3.83 -19.43 11.00
CA SER A 117 4.44 -20.38 10.07
C SER A 117 5.58 -19.71 9.31
N ARG A 118 6.80 -20.23 9.52
CA ARG A 118 8.00 -19.81 8.79
C ARG A 118 8.51 -20.99 7.97
N ALA A 119 8.94 -20.72 6.74
CA ALA A 119 9.67 -21.68 5.97
C ALA A 119 11.07 -21.94 6.58
N GLU A 120 11.73 -23.02 6.18
CA GLU A 120 13.08 -23.38 6.67
C GLU A 120 14.12 -22.28 6.42
N ASP A 121 13.96 -21.50 5.35
CA ASP A 121 14.80 -20.34 4.99
C ASP A 121 14.46 -19.06 5.79
N GLY A 122 13.49 -19.14 6.71
CA GLY A 122 13.03 -18.02 7.54
C GLY A 122 12.03 -17.10 6.86
N THR A 123 11.64 -17.35 5.60
CA THR A 123 10.63 -16.56 4.91
C THR A 123 9.26 -16.74 5.55
N LEU A 124 8.48 -15.64 5.56
CA LEU A 124 7.11 -15.63 6.06
C LEU A 124 6.15 -16.01 4.93
N SER A 125 5.23 -16.92 5.23
CA SER A 125 4.18 -17.29 4.29
C SER A 125 2.98 -16.34 4.38
N HIS A 126 2.21 -16.27 3.32
CA HIS A 126 0.88 -15.67 3.34
C HIS A 126 -0.12 -16.65 3.93
N ILE A 127 -1.23 -16.12 4.47
CA ILE A 127 -2.35 -16.96 4.89
C ILE A 127 -2.82 -17.76 3.67
N PRO A 128 -2.89 -19.10 3.77
CA PRO A 128 -3.32 -19.94 2.67
C PRO A 128 -4.74 -19.63 2.20
N ASP A 129 -4.99 -19.71 0.91
CA ASP A 129 -6.33 -19.46 0.33
C ASP A 129 -7.43 -20.31 0.95
N SER A 130 -7.09 -21.52 1.42
CA SER A 130 -8.02 -22.42 2.13
C SER A 130 -8.52 -21.90 3.49
N LEU A 131 -7.84 -20.89 4.06
CA LEU A 131 -8.19 -20.24 5.33
C LEU A 131 -8.86 -18.88 5.13
N ILE A 132 -9.03 -18.43 3.87
CA ILE A 132 -9.69 -17.17 3.55
C ILE A 132 -11.20 -17.33 3.73
N THR A 133 -11.80 -16.43 4.50
CA THR A 133 -13.23 -16.43 4.79
C THR A 133 -13.94 -15.31 4.02
N GLU A 134 -15.12 -15.61 3.50
CA GLU A 134 -16.00 -14.61 2.87
C GLU A 134 -16.77 -13.85 3.94
N PHE A 135 -16.78 -12.52 3.80
CA PHE A 135 -17.61 -11.59 4.55
C PHE A 135 -18.45 -10.74 3.60
N ARG A 136 -19.32 -9.91 4.15
CA ARG A 136 -20.20 -9.05 3.35
C ARG A 136 -20.14 -7.62 3.82
N THR A 137 -20.16 -6.69 2.88
CA THR A 137 -20.36 -5.26 3.15
C THR A 137 -21.78 -4.98 3.62
N ALA A 138 -22.05 -3.76 4.04
CA ALA A 138 -23.39 -3.33 4.46
C ALA A 138 -24.47 -3.58 3.38
N ALA A 139 -24.14 -3.40 2.09
CA ALA A 139 -25.03 -3.67 0.96
C ALA A 139 -24.94 -5.13 0.44
N GLY A 140 -24.22 -6.02 1.13
CA GLY A 140 -24.14 -7.44 0.80
C GLY A 140 -23.11 -7.83 -0.27
N ARG A 141 -22.23 -6.91 -0.70
CA ARG A 141 -21.10 -7.24 -1.59
C ARG A 141 -20.11 -8.19 -0.90
N ARG A 142 -19.53 -9.10 -1.65
CA ARG A 142 -18.54 -10.05 -1.10
C ARG A 142 -17.19 -9.37 -0.88
N VAL A 143 -16.65 -9.55 0.30
CA VAL A 143 -15.29 -9.14 0.69
C VAL A 143 -14.63 -10.30 1.44
N TYR A 144 -13.31 -10.28 1.54
CA TYR A 144 -12.55 -11.41 2.07
C TYR A 144 -11.55 -10.95 3.11
N ASP A 145 -11.20 -11.82 4.04
CA ASP A 145 -10.10 -11.66 4.98
C ASP A 145 -8.77 -12.22 4.45
N GLY A 146 -7.76 -12.32 5.30
CA GLY A 146 -6.51 -13.07 5.06
C GLY A 146 -5.59 -12.54 3.96
N GLY A 147 -5.92 -11.43 3.32
CA GLY A 147 -5.13 -10.99 2.16
C GLY A 147 -5.05 -9.47 1.96
N GLY A 148 -5.19 -8.65 3.00
CA GLY A 148 -5.35 -7.21 2.84
C GLY A 148 -6.73 -6.83 2.29
N VAL A 149 -6.88 -5.57 1.90
CA VAL A 149 -8.10 -5.06 1.28
C VAL A 149 -7.99 -5.20 -0.24
N MET A 150 -8.96 -5.89 -0.84
CA MET A 150 -9.04 -6.04 -2.29
C MET A 150 -9.84 -4.86 -2.86
N PRO A 151 -9.32 -4.14 -3.88
CA PRO A 151 -10.07 -3.06 -4.51
C PRO A 151 -11.28 -3.59 -5.28
N ASP A 152 -12.32 -2.76 -5.40
CA ASP A 152 -13.53 -3.05 -6.19
C ASP A 152 -13.21 -3.03 -7.69
N VAL A 153 -12.38 -2.07 -8.11
CA VAL A 153 -11.88 -1.93 -9.48
C VAL A 153 -10.38 -2.18 -9.49
N ARG A 154 -9.97 -3.28 -10.12
CA ARG A 154 -8.56 -3.64 -10.23
C ARG A 154 -7.87 -2.90 -11.36
N VAL A 155 -6.75 -2.25 -11.04
CA VAL A 155 -5.85 -1.63 -12.02
C VAL A 155 -4.58 -2.49 -12.09
N PRO A 156 -4.15 -2.90 -13.29
CA PRO A 156 -2.92 -3.68 -13.43
C PRO A 156 -1.72 -2.86 -12.95
N ALA A 157 -0.66 -3.57 -12.52
CA ALA A 157 0.59 -2.90 -12.18
C ALA A 157 1.22 -2.34 -13.47
N GLU A 158 1.60 -1.08 -13.46
CA GLU A 158 2.50 -0.57 -14.48
C GLU A 158 3.86 -1.26 -14.31
N TYR A 159 4.38 -1.77 -15.42
CA TYR A 159 5.71 -2.35 -15.44
C TYR A 159 6.74 -1.22 -15.52
N VAL A 160 7.40 -0.96 -14.41
CA VAL A 160 8.58 -0.09 -14.40
C VAL A 160 9.81 -0.98 -14.57
N SER A 161 10.55 -0.78 -15.65
CA SER A 161 11.76 -1.57 -15.90
C SER A 161 12.79 -1.36 -14.78
N ARG A 162 13.60 -2.40 -14.51
CA ARG A 162 14.69 -2.30 -13.54
C ARG A 162 15.64 -1.15 -13.87
N PHE A 163 15.88 -0.91 -15.15
CA PHE A 163 16.66 0.23 -15.61
C PHE A 163 16.06 1.56 -15.14
N ALA A 164 14.76 1.77 -15.32
CA ALA A 164 14.07 2.98 -14.87
C ALA A 164 14.14 3.14 -13.34
N TYR A 165 14.07 2.05 -12.58
CA TYR A 165 14.29 2.09 -11.13
C TYR A 165 15.69 2.55 -10.75
N VAL A 166 16.72 2.07 -11.44
CA VAL A 166 18.12 2.49 -11.18
C VAL A 166 18.31 3.96 -11.51
N VAL A 167 17.80 4.40 -12.66
CA VAL A 167 17.90 5.79 -13.12
C VAL A 167 17.17 6.74 -12.14
N TYR A 168 15.98 6.35 -11.69
CA TYR A 168 15.23 7.11 -10.69
C TYR A 168 15.94 7.13 -9.32
N GLY A 169 16.38 5.96 -8.84
CA GLY A 169 17.02 5.79 -7.54
C GLY A 169 18.37 6.51 -7.42
N LYS A 170 19.11 6.64 -8.52
CA LYS A 170 20.35 7.43 -8.59
C LYS A 170 20.11 8.95 -8.75
N GLY A 171 18.84 9.39 -8.85
CA GLY A 171 18.47 10.80 -8.95
C GLY A 171 18.68 11.43 -10.34
N TYR A 172 19.09 10.66 -11.35
CA TYR A 172 19.42 11.21 -12.69
C TYR A 172 18.23 11.87 -13.38
N ILE A 173 16.99 11.40 -13.12
CA ILE A 173 15.79 12.07 -13.62
C ILE A 173 15.66 13.46 -13.01
N HIS A 174 15.88 13.61 -11.71
CA HIS A 174 15.81 14.91 -11.04
C HIS A 174 16.88 15.87 -11.55
N ASP A 175 18.12 15.39 -11.69
CA ASP A 175 19.24 16.20 -12.21
C ASP A 175 18.96 16.71 -13.62
N PHE A 176 18.40 15.82 -14.48
CA PHE A 176 18.00 16.21 -15.83
C PHE A 176 16.88 17.24 -15.82
N VAL A 177 15.81 17.00 -15.03
CA VAL A 177 14.66 17.90 -14.93
C VAL A 177 15.08 19.26 -14.44
N ASP A 178 15.95 19.36 -13.43
CA ASP A 178 16.50 20.62 -12.95
C ASP A 178 17.21 21.39 -14.05
N GLY A 179 18.07 20.71 -14.81
CA GLY A 179 18.76 21.30 -15.96
C GLY A 179 17.79 21.71 -17.07
N PHE A 180 16.81 20.87 -17.36
CA PHE A 180 15.78 21.13 -18.37
C PHE A 180 14.95 22.35 -18.01
N MET A 181 14.47 22.47 -16.76
CA MET A 181 13.68 23.60 -16.30
C MET A 181 14.46 24.91 -16.34
N ARG A 182 15.75 24.90 -16.01
CA ARG A 182 16.62 26.09 -16.11
C ARG A 182 16.77 26.58 -17.55
N ARG A 183 16.89 25.67 -18.50
CA ARG A 183 17.01 26.00 -19.95
C ARG A 183 15.69 26.44 -20.58
N ASN A 184 14.57 25.97 -20.04
CA ASN A 184 13.22 26.20 -20.59
C ASN A 184 12.35 27.07 -19.65
N ARG A 185 12.92 28.08 -19.01
CA ARG A 185 12.20 28.94 -18.04
C ARG A 185 10.98 29.64 -18.62
N ASP A 186 11.02 29.94 -19.93
CA ASP A 186 9.95 30.64 -20.64
C ASP A 186 8.93 29.67 -21.25
N ARG A 187 9.13 28.36 -21.13
CA ARG A 187 8.20 27.35 -21.62
C ARG A 187 7.08 27.15 -20.61
N GLU A 188 5.86 27.39 -21.04
CA GLU A 188 4.69 27.12 -20.23
C GLU A 188 4.50 25.61 -20.05
N ILE A 189 4.47 25.16 -18.79
CA ILE A 189 4.22 23.77 -18.41
C ILE A 189 2.87 23.69 -17.75
N VAL A 190 1.88 23.18 -18.50
CA VAL A 190 0.53 22.98 -17.99
C VAL A 190 0.41 21.54 -17.47
N PRO A 191 0.19 21.35 -16.15
CA PRO A 191 0.01 20.01 -15.61
C PRO A 191 -1.13 19.25 -16.33
N GLY A 192 -0.87 17.98 -16.66
CA GLY A 192 -1.84 17.11 -17.34
C GLY A 192 -1.89 17.22 -18.88
N SER A 193 -1.33 18.30 -19.48
CA SER A 193 -1.21 18.42 -20.94
C SER A 193 0.24 18.49 -21.43
N PHE A 194 1.21 18.64 -20.52
CA PHE A 194 2.62 18.66 -20.89
C PHE A 194 3.07 17.27 -21.37
N ALA A 195 3.71 17.25 -22.54
CA ALA A 195 4.39 16.07 -23.05
C ALA A 195 5.82 16.45 -23.48
N LEU A 196 6.76 15.55 -23.28
CA LEU A 196 8.10 15.69 -23.83
C LEU A 196 8.05 15.52 -25.34
N SER A 197 8.76 16.40 -26.06
CA SER A 197 8.99 16.23 -27.48
C SER A 197 10.09 15.19 -27.73
N ASP A 198 10.21 14.70 -28.98
CA ASP A 198 11.31 13.81 -29.36
C ASP A 198 12.69 14.46 -29.13
N ALA A 199 12.79 15.77 -29.30
CA ALA A 199 14.02 16.52 -29.03
C ALA A 199 14.33 16.55 -27.53
N ASP A 200 13.35 16.78 -26.65
CA ASP A 200 13.53 16.73 -25.19
C ASP A 200 13.97 15.32 -24.73
N TYR A 201 13.42 14.28 -25.39
CA TYR A 201 13.81 12.90 -25.10
C TYR A 201 15.23 12.57 -25.61
N ALA A 202 15.62 13.10 -26.77
CA ALA A 202 16.98 12.99 -27.28
C ALA A 202 18.00 13.67 -26.36
N ASP A 203 17.68 14.85 -25.82
CA ASP A 203 18.47 15.54 -24.81
C ASP A 203 18.64 14.69 -23.54
N PHE A 204 17.57 14.03 -23.08
CA PHE A 204 17.65 13.12 -21.95
C PHE A 204 18.56 11.92 -22.24
N THR A 205 18.44 11.32 -23.40
CA THR A 205 19.29 10.20 -23.79
C THR A 205 20.76 10.59 -23.90
N ALA A 206 21.06 11.78 -24.43
CA ALA A 206 22.41 12.33 -24.45
C ALA A 206 22.96 12.59 -23.03
N PHE A 207 22.14 13.17 -22.16
CA PHE A 207 22.49 13.37 -20.74
C PHE A 207 22.83 12.06 -20.02
N MET A 208 22.18 10.95 -20.40
CA MET A 208 22.38 9.65 -19.80
C MET A 208 23.65 8.92 -20.29
N GLN A 209 24.25 9.34 -21.43
CA GLN A 209 25.42 8.63 -22.01
C GLN A 209 26.63 8.58 -21.09
N ASP A 210 26.86 9.66 -20.32
CA ASP A 210 27.98 9.77 -19.39
C ASP A 210 27.67 9.29 -17.97
N LYS A 211 26.47 8.74 -17.74
CA LYS A 211 26.05 8.28 -16.42
C LYS A 211 26.40 6.82 -16.22
N ASP A 212 27.02 6.55 -15.08
CA ASP A 212 27.26 5.18 -14.66
C ASP A 212 25.94 4.53 -14.21
N VAL A 213 25.33 3.79 -15.13
CA VAL A 213 24.14 2.99 -14.88
C VAL A 213 24.51 1.52 -14.96
N GLU A 214 24.98 0.98 -13.84
CA GLU A 214 25.13 -0.47 -13.71
C GLU A 214 23.75 -1.12 -13.74
N TRP A 215 23.41 -1.66 -14.89
CA TRP A 215 22.14 -2.35 -15.10
C TRP A 215 22.36 -3.63 -15.90
N GLU A 216 21.86 -4.73 -15.37
CA GLU A 216 21.81 -6.00 -16.04
C GLU A 216 20.37 -6.39 -16.33
N SER A 217 20.03 -6.66 -17.59
CA SER A 217 18.69 -7.10 -17.94
C SER A 217 18.38 -8.47 -17.33
N ASP A 218 17.12 -8.71 -16.96
CA ASP A 218 16.69 -10.02 -16.46
C ASP A 218 16.99 -11.13 -17.47
N THR A 219 16.92 -10.83 -18.76
CA THR A 219 17.31 -11.75 -19.84
C THR A 219 18.78 -12.13 -19.79
N LYS A 220 19.69 -11.16 -19.58
CA LYS A 220 21.13 -11.46 -19.42
C LYS A 220 21.39 -12.33 -18.19
N ARG A 221 20.75 -12.02 -17.07
CA ARG A 221 20.88 -12.78 -15.83
C ARG A 221 20.35 -14.21 -15.96
N LEU A 222 19.20 -14.38 -16.62
CA LEU A 222 18.65 -15.71 -16.90
C LEU A 222 19.54 -16.50 -17.86
N LEU A 223 20.10 -15.84 -18.88
CA LEU A 223 21.02 -16.48 -19.82
C LEU A 223 22.31 -16.92 -19.13
N ALA A 224 22.85 -16.10 -18.21
CA ALA A 224 24.02 -16.47 -17.41
C ALA A 224 23.74 -17.71 -16.55
N ARG A 225 22.61 -17.73 -15.85
CA ARG A 225 22.17 -18.90 -15.06
C ARG A 225 21.96 -20.16 -15.89
N LEU A 226 21.39 -20.03 -17.08
CA LEU A 226 21.22 -21.16 -17.99
C LEU A 226 22.56 -21.71 -18.46
N LYS A 227 23.55 -20.86 -18.72
CA LYS A 227 24.90 -21.29 -19.08
C LYS A 227 25.57 -22.03 -17.94
N GLU A 228 25.53 -21.50 -16.71
CA GLU A 228 26.07 -22.17 -15.50
C GLU A 228 25.40 -23.53 -15.23
N SER A 229 24.11 -23.66 -15.56
CA SER A 229 23.38 -24.93 -15.39
C SER A 229 23.63 -25.96 -16.49
N ALA A 230 24.25 -25.56 -17.60
CA ALA A 230 24.55 -26.42 -18.75
C ALA A 230 26.01 -26.94 -18.76
N GLU A 231 26.86 -26.44 -17.87
CA GLU A 231 28.22 -26.92 -17.56
C GLU A 231 28.19 -27.90 -16.38
#